data_9434b245745d323fea9bb28ccfbb68b0
#
_entry.id   9434b245745d323fea9bb28ccfbb68b0
#
_cell.length_a   1.000
_cell.length_b   1.000
_cell.length_c   1.000
_cell.angle_alpha   90.00
_cell.angle_beta   90.00
_cell.angle_gamma   90.00
#
_symmetry.space_group_name_H-M   'P 1'
#
loop_
_entity.id
_entity.type
_entity.pdbx_description
1 polymer ?
#
loop_
_entity_poly.entity_id
_entity_poly.type
_entity_poly.pdbx_seq_one_letter_code
_entity_poly.pdbx_strand_id
1 'polypeptide(L)'
;MSESQHRRGDAQDRTGVRQTRPSGTRQARPSGANGTRRPSSSGNPKKRRKRRKKRSVNSRIGKVLLIVVIVIAFAVAGAILGTVFGILQSTDMLNTSDVLPDSYTSVIYDADDNEVDKLHGEENREYVKLSAITTNMQNAVIAIEDQRFYEHNGIDIRGIMRAMAENIKTMSFSQGASTLTQQVLKNEVLEREKSLSRKIKEQYLAVSLENALKKQLGSKDAAKKYILELYLNTIPLHHGLRGVEAASQYYFGKHASELTLAEAASIAGITKTPSLYAPDMNEEESRKRQLTVLQKMLDLGMITQAEYDEAAAEDIYAHLVCKETAEEESNAKHNWFVEAAVQQIKADLMEKKNMTAAQASN
;
A
#
# COMPACT_ATOMS: atom_id res chain seq x y z
N MET A 1 44.68 -21.16 42.70
CA MET A 1 45.06 -22.53 42.33
C MET A 1 44.64 -22.68 40.89
N SER A 2 45.58 -22.54 40.08
CA SER A 2 46.33 -23.44 39.22
C SER A 2 45.68 -23.48 37.84
N GLU A 3 46.25 -22.71 36.93
CA GLU A 3 47.29 -23.15 35.92
C GLU A 3 46.68 -24.14 34.93
N SER A 4 46.88 -24.06 33.69
CA SER A 4 47.80 -23.52 32.69
C SER A 4 47.67 -24.33 31.43
N GLN A 5 47.86 -23.73 30.36
CA GLN A 5 48.89 -23.83 29.28
C GLN A 5 48.38 -24.51 28.00
N HIS A 6 48.46 -23.81 26.92
CA HIS A 6 49.49 -23.72 25.86
C HIS A 6 49.42 -24.79 24.77
N ARG A 7 49.27 -24.39 23.53
CA ARG A 7 50.19 -24.47 22.35
C ARG A 7 49.43 -24.11 21.09
N ARG A 8 49.70 -23.03 20.39
CA ARG A 8 50.81 -22.71 19.43
C ARG A 8 51.02 -23.76 18.32
N GLY A 9 50.99 -23.24 17.12
CA GLY A 9 51.58 -23.77 15.91
C GLY A 9 50.71 -23.45 14.71
N ASP A 10 51.07 -22.90 13.68
CA ASP A 10 52.11 -22.07 13.10
C ASP A 10 51.65 -21.69 11.70
N ALA A 11 52.09 -20.55 11.28
CA ALA A 11 51.91 -19.92 9.99
C ALA A 11 52.65 -20.67 8.86
N GLN A 12 52.18 -20.50 7.63
CA GLN A 12 52.99 -20.36 6.42
C GLN A 12 52.05 -19.84 5.31
N ASP A 13 52.04 -18.62 5.02
CA ASP A 13 52.75 -17.78 4.03
C ASP A 13 53.27 -18.53 2.79
N ARG A 14 52.77 -18.21 1.65
CA ARG A 14 53.48 -18.18 0.37
C ARG A 14 52.83 -17.24 -0.65
N THR A 15 53.40 -16.09 -0.69
CA THR A 15 53.58 -15.20 -1.83
C THR A 15 54.14 -15.90 -3.08
N GLY A 16 53.76 -15.44 -4.26
CA GLY A 16 54.42 -15.78 -5.52
C GLY A 16 53.58 -15.35 -6.72
N VAL A 17 53.68 -14.15 -7.11
CA VAL A 17 54.56 -13.56 -8.15
C VAL A 17 53.98 -13.67 -9.56
N ARG A 18 53.64 -12.55 -10.02
CA ARG A 18 53.45 -12.04 -11.39
C ARG A 18 54.65 -12.41 -12.30
N GLN A 19 54.41 -12.98 -13.47
CA GLN A 19 55.38 -12.86 -14.55
C GLN A 19 54.72 -12.53 -15.91
N THR A 20 55.38 -11.65 -16.52
CA THR A 20 55.20 -10.85 -17.73
C THR A 20 55.58 -11.64 -18.98
N ARG A 21 55.05 -11.15 -20.12
CA ARG A 21 55.42 -11.46 -21.51
C ARG A 21 56.91 -11.38 -21.73
N PRO A 22 57.38 -12.04 -22.85
CA PRO A 22 58.04 -11.22 -23.86
C PRO A 22 57.63 -11.49 -25.31
N SER A 23 57.74 -10.41 -26.04
CA SER A 23 57.72 -10.22 -27.50
C SER A 23 59.09 -10.56 -28.11
N GLY A 24 59.10 -10.91 -29.34
CA GLY A 24 60.26 -10.88 -30.23
C GLY A 24 60.26 -12.06 -31.21
N THR A 25 60.63 -12.04 -32.42
CA THR A 25 61.20 -11.08 -33.37
C THR A 25 61.24 -11.76 -34.74
N ARG A 26 61.18 -10.98 -35.76
CA ARG A 26 61.40 -11.32 -37.20
C ARG A 26 62.70 -12.03 -37.47
N GLN A 27 62.71 -12.92 -38.51
CA GLN A 27 63.78 -13.05 -39.53
C GLN A 27 63.22 -13.90 -40.67
N ALA A 28 63.13 -13.44 -41.86
CA ALA A 28 63.99 -13.18 -42.97
C ALA A 28 64.35 -14.43 -43.82
N ARG A 29 64.04 -14.29 -45.09
CA ARG A 29 64.27 -15.16 -46.25
C ARG A 29 65.69 -15.68 -46.38
N PRO A 30 65.90 -16.72 -47.26
CA PRO A 30 66.37 -16.36 -48.57
C PRO A 30 65.77 -17.17 -49.74
N SER A 31 65.99 -16.56 -50.90
CA SER A 31 65.68 -16.88 -52.26
C SER A 31 66.52 -18.04 -52.83
N GLY A 32 65.96 -18.70 -53.84
CA GLY A 32 66.73 -19.65 -54.63
C GLY A 32 65.91 -20.16 -55.82
N ALA A 33 66.42 -19.96 -56.97
CA ALA A 33 65.90 -19.80 -58.33
C ALA A 33 65.69 -21.12 -59.09
N ASN A 34 64.98 -20.94 -60.23
CA ASN A 34 65.09 -21.59 -61.58
C ASN A 34 64.50 -23.00 -61.80
N GLY A 35 63.69 -23.04 -62.84
CA GLY A 35 63.58 -24.19 -63.71
C GLY A 35 62.27 -24.37 -64.49
N THR A 36 62.09 -23.64 -65.56
CA THR A 36 61.52 -24.01 -66.90
C THR A 36 60.60 -25.24 -67.04
N ARG A 37 59.48 -25.06 -67.64
CA ARG A 37 58.85 -25.64 -68.85
C ARG A 37 57.34 -25.85 -68.73
N ARG A 38 56.64 -25.24 -69.66
CA ARG A 38 55.26 -25.62 -70.11
C ARG A 38 55.28 -26.95 -70.86
N PRO A 39 54.13 -27.67 -71.00
CA PRO A 39 53.07 -27.17 -71.88
C PRO A 39 51.63 -27.49 -71.43
N SER A 40 50.77 -26.67 -71.95
CA SER A 40 49.38 -26.80 -72.39
C SER A 40 48.64 -28.13 -72.15
N SER A 41 47.47 -28.04 -71.49
CA SER A 41 46.29 -28.78 -71.91
C SER A 41 44.98 -28.06 -71.50
N SER A 42 44.12 -28.01 -72.39
CA SER A 42 42.77 -27.46 -72.40
C SER A 42 41.91 -28.04 -71.21
N GLY A 43 41.30 -27.15 -70.45
CA GLY A 43 40.40 -27.56 -69.37
C GLY A 43 39.24 -26.61 -69.19
N ASN A 44 38.16 -27.02 -69.74
CA ASN A 44 36.79 -26.57 -69.72
C ASN A 44 36.39 -25.63 -68.52
N PRO A 45 35.70 -24.49 -68.74
CA PRO A 45 35.24 -23.61 -67.66
C PRO A 45 34.12 -24.25 -66.93
N LYS A 46 34.42 -24.73 -65.71
CA LYS A 46 33.38 -25.17 -64.74
C LYS A 46 32.47 -24.03 -64.42
N LYS A 47 31.24 -24.04 -65.01
CA LYS A 47 30.12 -23.18 -64.63
C LYS A 47 29.92 -23.23 -63.13
N ARG A 48 30.26 -22.13 -62.40
CA ARG A 48 29.90 -21.89 -61.03
C ARG A 48 28.35 -21.90 -60.90
N ARG A 49 27.78 -23.05 -60.56
CA ARG A 49 26.35 -23.17 -60.19
C ARG A 49 26.15 -22.27 -58.97
N LYS A 50 25.50 -21.09 -59.16
CA LYS A 50 24.94 -20.27 -58.10
C LYS A 50 24.00 -21.20 -57.29
N ARG A 51 24.43 -21.63 -56.08
CA ARG A 51 23.54 -22.29 -55.11
C ARG A 51 22.42 -21.30 -54.79
N ARG A 52 21.27 -21.44 -55.42
CA ARG A 52 20.01 -20.83 -54.98
C ARG A 52 19.82 -21.29 -53.53
N LYS A 53 20.00 -20.37 -52.56
CA LYS A 53 19.55 -20.60 -51.16
C LYS A 53 18.07 -20.96 -51.22
N LYS A 54 17.73 -22.25 -51.02
CA LYS A 54 16.37 -22.66 -50.78
C LYS A 54 15.91 -21.87 -49.55
N ARG A 55 15.09 -20.84 -49.74
CA ARG A 55 14.38 -20.19 -48.64
C ARG A 55 13.55 -21.27 -47.99
N SER A 56 13.97 -21.67 -46.76
CA SER A 56 13.35 -22.75 -46.01
C SER A 56 11.88 -22.38 -45.84
N VAL A 57 10.99 -23.29 -46.15
CA VAL A 57 9.53 -23.19 -45.91
C VAL A 57 9.25 -22.84 -44.45
N ASN A 58 10.07 -23.36 -43.55
CA ASN A 58 10.04 -23.05 -42.09
C ASN A 58 10.19 -21.55 -41.81
N SER A 59 10.98 -20.77 -42.61
CA SER A 59 11.11 -19.32 -42.42
C SER A 59 9.82 -18.55 -42.82
N ARG A 60 9.01 -19.09 -43.73
CA ARG A 60 7.73 -18.46 -44.11
C ARG A 60 6.64 -18.80 -43.06
N ILE A 61 6.59 -20.06 -42.61
CA ILE A 61 5.68 -20.49 -41.54
C ILE A 61 5.96 -19.74 -40.25
N GLY A 62 7.23 -19.58 -39.84
CA GLY A 62 7.59 -18.79 -38.69
C GLY A 62 7.17 -17.32 -38.74
N LYS A 63 7.25 -16.68 -39.95
CA LYS A 63 6.76 -15.31 -40.14
C LYS A 63 5.25 -15.20 -40.06
N VAL A 64 4.52 -16.16 -40.64
CA VAL A 64 3.05 -16.20 -40.56
C VAL A 64 2.61 -16.40 -39.10
N LEU A 65 3.21 -17.32 -38.38
CA LEU A 65 2.95 -17.52 -36.95
C LEU A 65 3.22 -16.26 -36.12
N LEU A 66 4.34 -15.59 -36.37
CA LEU A 66 4.65 -14.33 -35.71
C LEU A 66 3.59 -13.26 -35.98
N ILE A 67 3.15 -13.12 -37.24
CA ILE A 67 2.10 -12.15 -37.59
C ILE A 67 0.79 -12.50 -36.89
N VAL A 68 0.40 -13.79 -36.85
CA VAL A 68 -0.80 -14.24 -36.16
C VAL A 68 -0.74 -13.92 -34.67
N VAL A 69 0.41 -14.18 -34.02
CA VAL A 69 0.62 -13.83 -32.60
C VAL A 69 0.50 -12.32 -32.35
N ILE A 70 1.08 -11.51 -33.25
CA ILE A 70 0.99 -10.04 -33.16
C ILE A 70 -0.47 -9.59 -33.32
N VAL A 71 -1.20 -10.12 -34.30
CA VAL A 71 -2.62 -9.77 -34.51
C VAL A 71 -3.47 -10.16 -33.30
N ILE A 72 -3.27 -11.36 -32.73
CA ILE A 72 -3.95 -11.79 -31.51
C ILE A 72 -3.59 -10.85 -30.34
N ALA A 73 -2.32 -10.49 -30.18
CA ALA A 73 -1.89 -9.56 -29.13
C ALA A 73 -2.56 -8.20 -29.27
N PHE A 74 -2.67 -7.66 -30.49
CA PHE A 74 -3.39 -6.40 -30.73
C PHE A 74 -4.90 -6.52 -30.48
N ALA A 75 -5.52 -7.62 -30.88
CA ALA A 75 -6.93 -7.87 -30.63
C ALA A 75 -7.23 -7.95 -29.12
N VAL A 76 -6.40 -8.67 -28.36
CA VAL A 76 -6.50 -8.77 -26.89
C VAL A 76 -6.27 -7.40 -26.25
N ALA A 77 -5.24 -6.66 -26.68
CA ALA A 77 -4.98 -5.32 -26.17
C ALA A 77 -6.16 -4.36 -26.46
N GLY A 78 -6.72 -4.42 -27.67
CA GLY A 78 -7.90 -3.63 -28.06
C GLY A 78 -9.13 -3.99 -27.22
N ALA A 79 -9.36 -5.27 -26.95
CA ALA A 79 -10.47 -5.72 -26.09
C ALA A 79 -10.29 -5.22 -24.65
N ILE A 80 -9.07 -5.31 -24.09
CA ILE A 80 -8.75 -4.78 -22.74
C ILE A 80 -8.98 -3.27 -22.69
N LEU A 81 -8.44 -2.52 -23.64
CA LEU A 81 -8.60 -1.05 -23.70
C LEU A 81 -10.07 -0.66 -23.86
N GLY A 82 -10.83 -1.35 -24.69
CA GLY A 82 -12.26 -1.13 -24.88
C GLY A 82 -13.05 -1.39 -23.61
N THR A 83 -12.74 -2.46 -22.88
CA THR A 83 -13.37 -2.78 -21.59
C THR A 83 -13.03 -1.69 -20.54
N VAL A 84 -11.77 -1.31 -20.43
CA VAL A 84 -11.35 -0.22 -19.52
C VAL A 84 -12.08 1.07 -19.86
N PHE A 85 -12.11 1.47 -21.15
CA PHE A 85 -12.80 2.68 -21.60
C PHE A 85 -14.31 2.62 -21.27
N GLY A 86 -14.98 1.50 -21.50
CA GLY A 86 -16.39 1.31 -21.15
C GLY A 86 -16.65 1.46 -19.64
N ILE A 87 -15.77 0.90 -18.80
CA ILE A 87 -15.85 1.04 -17.35
C ILE A 87 -15.69 2.53 -16.94
N LEU A 88 -14.71 3.23 -17.51
CA LEU A 88 -14.47 4.63 -17.18
C LEU A 88 -15.63 5.53 -17.63
N GLN A 89 -16.21 5.27 -18.80
CA GLN A 89 -17.36 6.03 -19.29
C GLN A 89 -18.63 5.82 -18.45
N SER A 90 -18.77 4.66 -17.83
CA SER A 90 -19.87 4.34 -16.91
C SER A 90 -19.63 4.77 -15.47
N THR A 91 -18.51 5.44 -15.18
CA THR A 91 -18.16 5.89 -13.84
C THR A 91 -18.55 7.35 -13.69
N ASP A 92 -19.47 7.62 -12.77
CA ASP A 92 -19.86 8.98 -12.43
C ASP A 92 -18.69 9.76 -11.83
N MET A 93 -18.64 11.05 -12.13
CA MET A 93 -17.65 11.96 -11.55
C MET A 93 -18.01 12.19 -10.07
N LEU A 94 -17.06 11.93 -9.18
CA LEU A 94 -17.23 12.20 -7.76
C LEU A 94 -17.27 13.70 -7.47
N ASN A 95 -18.26 14.12 -6.67
CA ASN A 95 -18.15 15.35 -5.93
C ASN A 95 -17.30 15.10 -4.67
N THR A 96 -16.58 16.12 -4.22
CA THR A 96 -15.77 16.01 -2.99
C THR A 96 -16.63 15.77 -1.73
N SER A 97 -17.93 16.13 -1.78
CA SER A 97 -18.91 15.80 -0.75
C SER A 97 -19.22 14.32 -0.63
N ASP A 98 -19.12 13.56 -1.72
CA ASP A 98 -19.48 12.13 -1.75
C ASP A 98 -18.48 11.24 -0.99
N VAL A 99 -17.36 11.83 -0.57
CA VAL A 99 -16.29 11.16 0.19
C VAL A 99 -16.37 11.48 1.68
N LEU A 100 -17.30 12.35 2.07
CA LEU A 100 -17.57 12.62 3.48
C LEU A 100 -18.38 11.47 4.06
N PRO A 101 -18.10 11.07 5.31
CA PRO A 101 -18.90 10.06 5.99
C PRO A 101 -20.37 10.46 6.09
N ASP A 102 -21.26 9.50 5.85
CA ASP A 102 -22.71 9.72 5.90
C ASP A 102 -23.26 9.82 7.32
N SER A 103 -22.52 9.31 8.30
CA SER A 103 -22.94 9.28 9.71
C SER A 103 -21.78 9.49 10.67
N TYR A 104 -22.06 10.16 11.76
CA TYR A 104 -21.15 10.38 12.87
C TYR A 104 -21.83 9.98 14.18
N THR A 105 -21.03 9.67 15.21
CA THR A 105 -21.51 9.56 16.58
C THR A 105 -22.00 10.94 17.04
N SER A 106 -23.24 11.03 17.49
CA SER A 106 -23.79 12.24 18.09
C SER A 106 -23.52 12.23 19.58
N VAL A 107 -22.90 13.27 20.10
CA VAL A 107 -22.62 13.41 21.53
C VAL A 107 -23.70 14.31 22.15
N ILE A 108 -24.27 13.86 23.26
CA ILE A 108 -25.26 14.62 24.05
C ILE A 108 -24.54 15.24 25.22
N TYR A 109 -24.67 16.56 25.35
CA TYR A 109 -24.12 17.34 26.45
C TYR A 109 -25.23 17.84 27.36
N ASP A 110 -24.91 18.01 28.65
CA ASP A 110 -25.78 18.73 29.58
C ASP A 110 -25.65 20.26 29.44
N ALA A 111 -26.37 21.01 30.30
CA ALA A 111 -26.32 22.47 30.28
C ALA A 111 -24.97 23.08 30.72
N ASP A 112 -24.10 22.27 31.31
CA ASP A 112 -22.78 22.64 31.80
C ASP A 112 -21.68 22.12 30.85
N ASP A 113 -22.06 21.69 29.63
CA ASP A 113 -21.18 21.12 28.59
C ASP A 113 -20.46 19.81 29.00
N ASN A 114 -21.00 19.07 30.00
CA ASN A 114 -20.51 17.74 30.28
C ASN A 114 -21.14 16.71 29.32
N GLU A 115 -20.35 15.77 28.86
CA GLU A 115 -20.83 14.66 28.05
C GLU A 115 -21.74 13.76 28.90
N VAL A 116 -22.99 13.56 28.42
CA VAL A 116 -24.01 12.75 29.09
C VAL A 116 -24.14 11.39 28.43
N ASP A 117 -24.09 11.36 27.10
CA ASP A 117 -24.28 10.12 26.34
C ASP A 117 -23.75 10.26 24.91
N LYS A 118 -23.43 9.13 24.26
CA LYS A 118 -23.04 9.03 22.86
C LYS A 118 -24.06 8.18 22.09
N LEU A 119 -24.63 8.77 21.07
CA LEU A 119 -25.53 8.08 20.16
C LEU A 119 -24.74 7.71 18.89
N HIS A 120 -24.48 6.46 18.75
CA HIS A 120 -23.89 5.90 17.52
C HIS A 120 -24.85 4.89 16.91
N GLY A 121 -24.84 4.81 15.56
CA GLY A 121 -25.61 3.82 14.82
C GLY A 121 -24.89 2.46 14.83
N GLU A 122 -24.84 1.80 13.67
CA GLU A 122 -24.07 0.56 13.50
C GLU A 122 -22.54 0.77 13.58
N GLU A 123 -22.05 2.01 13.41
CA GLU A 123 -20.65 2.38 13.41
C GLU A 123 -20.39 3.47 14.46
N ASN A 124 -19.38 3.25 15.31
CA ASN A 124 -18.90 4.28 16.21
C ASN A 124 -17.83 5.10 15.49
N ARG A 125 -18.12 6.39 15.23
CA ARG A 125 -17.25 7.28 14.46
C ARG A 125 -17.26 8.69 15.06
N GLU A 126 -16.13 9.06 15.64
CA GLU A 126 -15.87 10.42 16.09
C GLU A 126 -14.91 11.12 15.13
N TYR A 127 -15.36 12.23 14.52
CA TYR A 127 -14.53 12.96 13.58
C TYR A 127 -13.64 13.97 14.30
N VAL A 128 -12.35 13.90 14.03
CA VAL A 128 -11.36 14.84 14.54
C VAL A 128 -10.53 15.43 13.40
N LYS A 129 -10.13 16.70 13.55
CA LYS A 129 -9.24 17.35 12.58
C LYS A 129 -7.86 16.70 12.61
N LEU A 130 -7.16 16.72 11.47
CA LEU A 130 -5.79 16.19 11.38
C LEU A 130 -4.85 16.80 12.42
N SER A 131 -5.06 18.06 12.79
CA SER A 131 -4.30 18.77 13.84
C SER A 131 -4.50 18.22 15.26
N ALA A 132 -5.59 17.49 15.48
CA ALA A 132 -5.90 16.82 16.75
C ALA A 132 -5.44 15.35 16.78
N ILE A 133 -4.72 14.89 15.76
CA ILE A 133 -4.15 13.54 15.69
C ILE A 133 -2.62 13.66 15.78
N THR A 134 -1.99 12.88 16.65
CA THR A 134 -0.53 12.93 16.82
C THR A 134 0.21 12.70 15.50
N THR A 135 1.35 13.35 15.34
CA THR A 135 2.24 13.13 14.18
C THR A 135 2.68 11.67 14.12
N ASN A 136 2.86 11.00 15.25
CA ASN A 136 3.21 9.59 15.33
C ASN A 136 2.13 8.71 14.69
N MET A 137 0.85 8.98 14.96
CA MET A 137 -0.27 8.24 14.34
C MET A 137 -0.34 8.48 12.82
N GLN A 138 -0.19 9.73 12.38
CA GLN A 138 -0.15 10.06 10.97
C GLN A 138 1.00 9.33 10.26
N ASN A 139 2.20 9.36 10.81
CA ASN A 139 3.39 8.72 10.27
C ASN A 139 3.29 7.19 10.29
N ALA A 140 2.75 6.59 11.34
CA ALA A 140 2.57 5.14 11.46
C ALA A 140 1.70 4.59 10.32
N VAL A 141 0.57 5.26 10.04
CA VAL A 141 -0.32 4.89 8.94
C VAL A 141 0.36 5.07 7.58
N ILE A 142 1.02 6.21 7.36
CA ILE A 142 1.76 6.46 6.11
C ILE A 142 2.86 5.41 5.91
N ALA A 143 3.61 5.11 6.94
CA ALA A 143 4.71 4.15 6.88
C ALA A 143 4.25 2.74 6.48
N ILE A 144 3.13 2.28 7.03
CA ILE A 144 2.69 0.90 6.85
C ILE A 144 1.78 0.70 5.63
N GLU A 145 0.95 1.70 5.28
CA GLU A 145 -0.04 1.60 4.21
C GLU A 145 0.43 2.23 2.91
N ASP A 146 1.09 3.41 2.96
CA ASP A 146 1.40 4.18 1.76
C ASP A 146 2.65 5.06 1.94
N GLN A 147 3.82 4.44 2.03
CA GLN A 147 5.09 5.11 2.36
C GLN A 147 5.46 6.29 1.43
N ARG A 148 4.85 6.38 0.23
CA ARG A 148 5.06 7.46 -0.73
C ARG A 148 3.81 8.32 -0.93
N PHE A 149 2.96 8.36 0.07
CA PHE A 149 1.69 9.07 0.02
C PHE A 149 1.80 10.50 -0.54
N TYR A 150 2.77 11.26 -0.10
CA TYR A 150 2.98 12.65 -0.55
C TYR A 150 3.62 12.77 -1.95
N GLU A 151 4.19 11.67 -2.50
CA GLU A 151 4.87 11.70 -3.79
C GLU A 151 3.93 11.50 -4.98
N HIS A 152 3.02 10.53 -4.89
CA HIS A 152 2.13 10.18 -5.99
C HIS A 152 0.87 11.06 -6.06
N ASN A 153 0.04 10.85 -7.10
CA ASN A 153 -1.23 11.54 -7.31
C ASN A 153 -2.37 10.51 -7.40
N GLY A 154 -2.82 9.99 -6.26
CA GLY A 154 -3.89 9.01 -6.15
C GLY A 154 -3.46 7.56 -6.35
N ILE A 155 -2.49 7.28 -7.20
CA ILE A 155 -1.98 5.94 -7.51
C ILE A 155 -0.45 5.91 -7.34
N ASP A 156 0.05 4.91 -6.62
CA ASP A 156 1.48 4.65 -6.53
C ASP A 156 1.94 3.60 -7.54
N ILE A 157 2.28 4.04 -8.76
CA ILE A 157 2.76 3.15 -9.83
C ILE A 157 4.04 2.41 -9.42
N ARG A 158 4.97 3.07 -8.71
CA ARG A 158 6.21 2.43 -8.24
C ARG A 158 5.92 1.35 -7.20
N GLY A 159 4.95 1.59 -6.31
CA GLY A 159 4.47 0.60 -5.35
C GLY A 159 3.83 -0.60 -6.02
N ILE A 160 3.00 -0.38 -7.03
CA ILE A 160 2.39 -1.46 -7.83
C ILE A 160 3.47 -2.31 -8.49
N MET A 161 4.46 -1.70 -9.14
CA MET A 161 5.55 -2.42 -9.78
C MET A 161 6.39 -3.22 -8.77
N ARG A 162 6.69 -2.64 -7.59
CA ARG A 162 7.41 -3.33 -6.51
C ARG A 162 6.61 -4.52 -5.98
N ALA A 163 5.33 -4.31 -5.65
CA ALA A 163 4.46 -5.36 -5.15
C ALA A 163 4.30 -6.50 -6.16
N MET A 164 4.16 -6.17 -7.46
CA MET A 164 4.10 -7.18 -8.53
C MET A 164 5.39 -8.00 -8.60
N ALA A 165 6.55 -7.34 -8.57
CA ALA A 165 7.84 -8.03 -8.60
C ALA A 165 8.03 -8.97 -7.39
N GLU A 166 7.65 -8.52 -6.19
CA GLU A 166 7.75 -9.32 -4.97
C GLU A 166 6.75 -10.48 -4.96
N ASN A 167 5.50 -10.25 -5.38
CA ASN A 167 4.49 -11.30 -5.49
C ASN A 167 4.89 -12.40 -6.50
N ILE A 168 5.53 -12.02 -7.61
CA ILE A 168 6.08 -12.99 -8.58
C ILE A 168 7.23 -13.77 -7.95
N LYS A 169 8.16 -13.09 -7.25
CA LYS A 169 9.33 -13.70 -6.62
C LYS A 169 8.93 -14.67 -5.49
N THR A 170 7.95 -14.30 -4.68
CA THR A 170 7.47 -15.11 -3.54
C THR A 170 6.37 -16.09 -3.92
N MET A 171 5.89 -16.07 -5.18
CA MET A 171 4.72 -16.81 -5.66
C MET A 171 3.49 -16.66 -4.74
N SER A 172 3.35 -15.51 -4.09
CA SER A 172 2.26 -15.20 -3.16
C SER A 172 1.70 -13.80 -3.42
N PHE A 173 0.41 -13.59 -3.15
CA PHE A 173 -0.23 -12.27 -3.23
C PHE A 173 -0.20 -11.56 -1.86
N SER A 174 0.96 -11.53 -1.22
CA SER A 174 1.12 -11.03 0.15
C SER A 174 1.27 -9.52 0.25
N GLN A 175 1.73 -8.85 -0.81
CA GLN A 175 1.92 -7.40 -0.84
C GLN A 175 0.81 -6.68 -1.60
N GLY A 176 0.11 -5.78 -0.91
CA GLY A 176 -0.80 -4.81 -1.50
C GLY A 176 -0.06 -3.54 -1.93
N ALA A 177 -0.65 -2.82 -2.88
CA ALA A 177 -0.14 -1.53 -3.36
C ALA A 177 -1.29 -0.51 -3.52
N SER A 178 -2.34 -0.63 -2.71
CA SER A 178 -3.43 0.35 -2.67
C SER A 178 -2.98 1.55 -1.86
N THR A 179 -3.22 2.75 -2.38
CA THR A 179 -2.90 4.01 -1.69
C THR A 179 -3.98 4.36 -0.64
N LEU A 180 -3.65 5.28 0.28
CA LEU A 180 -4.63 5.82 1.24
C LEU A 180 -5.84 6.40 0.53
N THR A 181 -5.66 7.14 -0.58
CA THR A 181 -6.74 7.69 -1.40
C THR A 181 -7.67 6.61 -1.93
N GLN A 182 -7.10 5.50 -2.42
CA GLN A 182 -7.90 4.35 -2.88
C GLN A 182 -8.66 3.68 -1.74
N GLN A 183 -8.07 3.64 -0.54
CA GLN A 183 -8.72 3.05 0.63
C GLN A 183 -9.90 3.90 1.13
N VAL A 184 -9.78 5.24 1.14
CA VAL A 184 -10.89 6.14 1.43
C VAL A 184 -12.06 5.88 0.48
N LEU A 185 -11.80 5.87 -0.84
CA LEU A 185 -12.84 5.60 -1.84
C LEU A 185 -13.48 4.22 -1.70
N LYS A 186 -12.69 3.22 -1.36
CA LYS A 186 -13.19 1.87 -1.11
C LYS A 186 -14.12 1.80 0.11
N ASN A 187 -13.82 2.57 1.14
CA ASN A 187 -14.54 2.52 2.41
C ASN A 187 -15.83 3.35 2.38
N GLU A 188 -15.82 4.51 1.68
CA GLU A 188 -16.91 5.49 1.75
C GLU A 188 -17.77 5.57 0.48
N VAL A 189 -17.23 5.21 -0.69
CA VAL A 189 -17.91 5.46 -1.97
C VAL A 189 -18.25 4.21 -2.75
N LEU A 190 -17.34 3.23 -2.72
CA LEU A 190 -17.45 2.08 -3.59
C LEU A 190 -18.16 0.92 -2.90
N GLU A 191 -19.06 0.27 -3.65
CA GLU A 191 -19.73 -0.95 -3.19
C GLU A 191 -18.72 -2.04 -2.80
N ARG A 192 -19.09 -2.89 -1.83
CA ARG A 192 -18.24 -3.94 -1.25
C ARG A 192 -17.92 -5.10 -2.21
N GLU A 193 -18.39 -5.07 -3.46
CA GLU A 193 -18.10 -6.11 -4.45
C GLU A 193 -16.61 -6.20 -4.81
N LYS A 194 -16.06 -7.39 -4.78
CA LYS A 194 -14.68 -7.66 -5.21
C LYS A 194 -14.65 -7.96 -6.70
N SER A 195 -14.52 -6.94 -7.55
CA SER A 195 -14.42 -7.08 -9.00
C SER A 195 -13.22 -6.33 -9.58
N LEU A 196 -12.72 -6.77 -10.74
CA LEU A 196 -11.68 -6.03 -11.49
C LEU A 196 -12.21 -4.67 -11.95
N SER A 197 -13.49 -4.60 -12.32
CA SER A 197 -14.17 -3.36 -12.69
C SER A 197 -14.09 -2.34 -11.56
N ARG A 198 -14.44 -2.74 -10.33
CA ARG A 198 -14.31 -1.90 -9.15
C ARG A 198 -12.87 -1.39 -8.95
N LYS A 199 -11.86 -2.25 -9.15
CA LYS A 199 -10.45 -1.85 -8.97
C LYS A 199 -9.99 -0.81 -10.00
N ILE A 200 -10.51 -0.89 -11.23
CA ILE A 200 -10.25 0.12 -12.27
C ILE A 200 -10.94 1.45 -11.90
N LYS A 201 -12.21 1.40 -11.48
CA LYS A 201 -12.95 2.58 -11.00
C LYS A 201 -12.23 3.25 -9.83
N GLU A 202 -11.83 2.46 -8.81
CA GLU A 202 -11.09 2.93 -7.65
C GLU A 202 -9.82 3.70 -8.03
N GLN A 203 -9.02 3.18 -8.97
CA GLN A 203 -7.81 3.85 -9.44
C GLN A 203 -8.12 5.17 -10.17
N TYR A 204 -9.12 5.16 -11.06
CA TYR A 204 -9.53 6.35 -11.78
C TYR A 204 -10.05 7.43 -10.83
N LEU A 205 -10.94 7.06 -9.91
CA LEU A 205 -11.53 7.97 -8.95
C LEU A 205 -10.49 8.53 -7.97
N ALA A 206 -9.47 7.73 -7.59
CA ALA A 206 -8.39 8.20 -6.73
C ALA A 206 -7.59 9.35 -7.37
N VAL A 207 -7.28 9.25 -8.66
CA VAL A 207 -6.62 10.33 -9.40
C VAL A 207 -7.55 11.54 -9.56
N SER A 208 -8.82 11.30 -9.85
CA SER A 208 -9.82 12.36 -10.02
C SER A 208 -10.05 13.13 -8.73
N LEU A 209 -10.19 12.44 -7.59
CA LEU A 209 -10.37 13.03 -6.27
C LEU A 209 -9.18 13.92 -5.88
N GLU A 210 -7.95 13.42 -6.02
CA GLU A 210 -6.75 14.23 -5.70
C GLU A 210 -6.64 15.48 -6.56
N ASN A 211 -6.99 15.39 -7.85
CA ASN A 211 -6.99 16.54 -8.74
C ASN A 211 -8.09 17.56 -8.37
N ALA A 212 -9.28 17.09 -8.03
CA ALA A 212 -10.38 17.93 -7.59
C ALA A 212 -10.04 18.66 -6.28
N LEU A 213 -9.55 17.93 -5.28
CA LEU A 213 -9.11 18.49 -4.00
C LEU A 213 -7.97 19.48 -4.16
N LYS A 214 -6.98 19.17 -5.00
CA LYS A 214 -5.89 20.09 -5.30
C LYS A 214 -6.40 21.41 -5.90
N LYS A 215 -7.38 21.34 -6.79
CA LYS A 215 -8.01 22.53 -7.39
C LYS A 215 -8.80 23.31 -6.34
N GLN A 216 -9.56 22.62 -5.49
CA GLN A 216 -10.42 23.23 -4.47
C GLN A 216 -9.59 23.85 -3.33
N LEU A 217 -8.56 23.16 -2.86
CA LEU A 217 -7.74 23.54 -1.69
C LEU A 217 -6.47 24.31 -2.08
N GLY A 218 -6.22 24.52 -3.37
CA GLY A 218 -5.15 25.36 -3.90
C GLY A 218 -3.75 24.72 -3.95
N SER A 219 -3.54 23.58 -3.29
CA SER A 219 -2.23 22.90 -3.31
C SER A 219 -2.34 21.38 -3.20
N LYS A 220 -1.30 20.67 -3.66
CA LYS A 220 -1.19 19.22 -3.48
C LYS A 220 -1.07 18.83 -2.01
N ASP A 221 -0.29 19.60 -1.24
CA ASP A 221 -0.09 19.34 0.18
C ASP A 221 -1.40 19.44 0.97
N ALA A 222 -2.20 20.48 0.72
CA ALA A 222 -3.51 20.63 1.34
C ALA A 222 -4.46 19.47 0.97
N ALA A 223 -4.46 19.05 -0.30
CA ALA A 223 -5.26 17.91 -0.74
C ALA A 223 -4.82 16.60 -0.05
N LYS A 224 -3.51 16.38 0.07
CA LYS A 224 -2.98 15.20 0.76
C LYS A 224 -3.32 15.20 2.26
N LYS A 225 -3.18 16.32 2.93
CA LYS A 225 -3.56 16.46 4.35
C LYS A 225 -5.05 16.19 4.55
N TYR A 226 -5.89 16.68 3.66
CA TYR A 226 -7.33 16.44 3.72
C TYR A 226 -7.67 14.95 3.50
N ILE A 227 -7.02 14.28 2.54
CA ILE A 227 -7.20 12.84 2.31
C ILE A 227 -6.72 12.03 3.51
N LEU A 228 -5.60 12.40 4.13
CA LEU A 228 -5.12 11.75 5.35
C LEU A 228 -6.10 11.93 6.51
N GLU A 229 -6.66 13.14 6.66
CA GLU A 229 -7.72 13.42 7.64
C GLU A 229 -8.92 12.51 7.41
N LEU A 230 -9.43 12.42 6.18
CA LEU A 230 -10.53 11.53 5.83
C LEU A 230 -10.19 10.07 6.13
N TYR A 231 -9.01 9.60 5.74
CA TYR A 231 -8.58 8.23 5.99
C TYR A 231 -8.58 7.90 7.47
N LEU A 232 -7.96 8.75 8.30
CA LEU A 232 -7.83 8.54 9.74
C LEU A 232 -9.19 8.59 10.46
N ASN A 233 -10.21 9.20 9.86
CA ASN A 233 -11.57 9.25 10.39
C ASN A 233 -12.50 8.16 9.85
N THR A 234 -12.09 7.41 8.80
CA THR A 234 -12.99 6.45 8.12
C THR A 234 -12.50 5.01 8.13
N ILE A 235 -11.27 4.80 8.54
CA ILE A 235 -10.65 3.47 8.54
C ILE A 235 -11.34 2.53 9.54
N PRO A 236 -11.71 1.29 9.12
CA PRO A 236 -12.29 0.31 10.04
C PRO A 236 -11.21 -0.31 10.96
N LEU A 237 -11.44 -0.30 12.27
CA LEU A 237 -10.48 -0.69 13.32
C LEU A 237 -11.00 -1.76 14.30
N HIS A 238 -11.85 -2.68 13.83
CA HIS A 238 -12.53 -3.72 14.60
C HIS A 238 -13.70 -3.19 15.44
N HIS A 239 -14.47 -4.06 16.08
CA HIS A 239 -15.61 -3.74 16.97
C HIS A 239 -16.60 -2.66 16.46
N GLY A 240 -16.76 -2.52 15.14
CA GLY A 240 -17.58 -1.44 14.56
C GLY A 240 -16.91 -0.06 14.60
N LEU A 241 -15.71 0.04 15.16
CA LEU A 241 -14.98 1.31 15.27
C LEU A 241 -14.56 1.82 13.90
N ARG A 242 -14.82 3.09 13.68
CA ARG A 242 -14.42 3.83 12.49
C ARG A 242 -13.59 5.05 12.88
N GLY A 243 -12.37 5.10 12.36
CA GLY A 243 -11.42 6.19 12.63
C GLY A 243 -10.61 6.02 13.90
N VAL A 244 -9.52 6.79 13.96
CA VAL A 244 -8.50 6.66 14.99
C VAL A 244 -8.94 7.22 16.34
N GLU A 245 -9.85 8.21 16.36
CA GLU A 245 -10.37 8.78 17.60
C GLU A 245 -11.18 7.75 18.37
N ALA A 246 -12.17 7.14 17.71
CA ALA A 246 -12.99 6.09 18.33
C ALA A 246 -12.14 4.89 18.79
N ALA A 247 -11.14 4.50 17.99
CA ALA A 247 -10.23 3.44 18.36
C ALA A 247 -9.32 3.81 19.55
N SER A 248 -8.81 5.04 19.59
CA SER A 248 -7.99 5.55 20.69
C SER A 248 -8.74 5.51 22.01
N GLN A 249 -9.97 6.00 22.01
CA GLN A 249 -10.83 5.98 23.20
C GLN A 249 -11.19 4.56 23.61
N TYR A 250 -11.58 3.70 22.66
CA TYR A 250 -11.96 2.32 22.96
C TYR A 250 -10.79 1.50 23.53
N TYR A 251 -9.62 1.53 22.88
CA TYR A 251 -8.49 0.70 23.34
C TYR A 251 -7.75 1.29 24.53
N PHE A 252 -7.54 2.62 24.54
CA PHE A 252 -6.64 3.26 25.50
C PHE A 252 -7.29 4.32 26.40
N GLY A 253 -8.58 4.60 26.24
CA GLY A 253 -9.32 5.55 27.09
C GLY A 253 -8.85 7.00 26.93
N LYS A 254 -8.26 7.38 25.79
CA LYS A 254 -7.71 8.72 25.54
C LYS A 254 -7.92 9.20 24.12
N HIS A 255 -7.77 10.50 23.91
CA HIS A 255 -7.88 11.08 22.56
C HIS A 255 -6.73 10.69 21.65
N ALA A 256 -6.96 10.72 20.34
CA ALA A 256 -5.91 10.48 19.33
C ALA A 256 -4.75 11.49 19.38
N SER A 257 -4.96 12.64 20.03
CA SER A 257 -3.93 13.65 20.32
C SER A 257 -2.95 13.25 21.44
N GLU A 258 -3.28 12.21 22.21
CA GLU A 258 -2.53 11.79 23.40
C GLU A 258 -1.84 10.44 23.22
N LEU A 259 -2.00 9.81 22.04
CA LEU A 259 -1.41 8.51 21.74
C LEU A 259 0.12 8.55 21.82
N THR A 260 0.71 7.58 22.53
CA THR A 260 2.15 7.33 22.48
C THR A 260 2.55 6.79 21.10
N LEU A 261 3.83 6.72 20.81
CA LEU A 261 4.33 6.12 19.57
C LEU A 261 3.96 4.62 19.47
N ALA A 262 4.04 3.91 20.60
CA ALA A 262 3.72 2.49 20.66
C ALA A 262 2.23 2.22 20.42
N GLU A 263 1.36 3.00 21.03
CA GLU A 263 -0.10 2.91 20.84
C GLU A 263 -0.51 3.27 19.40
N ALA A 264 0.06 4.36 18.86
CA ALA A 264 -0.16 4.78 17.48
C ALA A 264 0.26 3.67 16.48
N ALA A 265 1.40 3.04 16.71
CA ALA A 265 1.87 1.93 15.88
C ALA A 265 0.96 0.69 16.00
N SER A 266 0.40 0.44 17.19
CA SER A 266 -0.58 -0.64 17.40
C SER A 266 -1.86 -0.39 16.62
N ILE A 267 -2.48 0.79 16.76
CA ILE A 267 -3.69 1.16 16.00
C ILE A 267 -3.44 1.09 14.49
N ALA A 268 -2.33 1.63 14.00
CA ALA A 268 -1.97 1.53 12.59
C ALA A 268 -1.79 0.07 12.14
N GLY A 269 -1.37 -0.81 13.02
CA GLY A 269 -1.23 -2.23 12.77
C GLY A 269 -2.54 -2.97 12.49
N ILE A 270 -3.64 -2.55 13.11
CA ILE A 270 -4.97 -3.16 13.00
C ILE A 270 -5.48 -3.18 11.54
N THR A 271 -5.15 -2.16 10.76
CA THR A 271 -5.67 -1.89 9.41
C THR A 271 -5.63 -3.08 8.46
N LYS A 272 -4.61 -3.94 8.56
CA LYS A 272 -4.37 -5.06 7.64
C LYS A 272 -5.39 -6.19 7.82
N THR A 273 -5.68 -6.58 9.05
CA THR A 273 -6.62 -7.64 9.41
C THR A 273 -7.15 -7.36 10.82
N PRO A 274 -8.21 -6.55 10.92
CA PRO A 274 -8.67 -6.05 12.22
C PRO A 274 -8.93 -7.15 13.25
N SER A 275 -9.59 -8.23 12.87
CA SER A 275 -9.90 -9.36 13.78
C SER A 275 -8.68 -10.15 14.25
N LEU A 276 -7.50 -9.94 13.66
CA LEU A 276 -6.26 -10.63 14.06
C LEU A 276 -5.32 -9.71 14.84
N TYR A 277 -5.27 -8.43 14.46
CA TYR A 277 -4.27 -7.49 14.96
C TYR A 277 -4.80 -6.48 15.97
N ALA A 278 -6.11 -6.51 16.28
CA ALA A 278 -6.64 -5.73 17.39
C ALA A 278 -6.02 -6.19 18.71
N PRO A 279 -5.56 -5.27 19.59
CA PRO A 279 -4.77 -5.60 20.77
C PRO A 279 -5.52 -6.42 21.82
N ASP A 280 -6.84 -6.33 21.85
CA ASP A 280 -7.73 -7.08 22.74
C ASP A 280 -8.08 -8.49 22.22
N MET A 281 -7.81 -8.76 20.92
CA MET A 281 -8.11 -10.05 20.30
C MET A 281 -6.94 -11.04 20.39
N ASN A 282 -5.74 -10.61 20.05
CA ASN A 282 -4.55 -11.47 20.05
C ASN A 282 -3.30 -10.63 20.31
N GLU A 283 -2.88 -10.63 21.55
CA GLU A 283 -1.73 -9.85 22.03
C GLU A 283 -0.45 -10.17 21.26
N GLU A 284 -0.14 -11.46 21.03
CA GLU A 284 1.10 -11.87 20.35
C GLU A 284 1.15 -11.38 18.89
N GLU A 285 0.08 -11.54 18.13
CA GLU A 285 0.01 -11.11 16.74
C GLU A 285 -0.08 -9.58 16.61
N SER A 286 -0.82 -8.93 17.54
CA SER A 286 -0.87 -7.48 17.65
C SER A 286 0.53 -6.91 17.92
N ARG A 287 1.25 -7.48 18.87
CA ARG A 287 2.62 -7.07 19.22
C ARG A 287 3.59 -7.23 18.05
N LYS A 288 3.56 -8.37 17.38
CA LYS A 288 4.38 -8.59 16.17
C LYS A 288 4.08 -7.55 15.09
N ARG A 289 2.80 -7.22 14.94
CA ARG A 289 2.38 -6.24 13.94
C ARG A 289 2.79 -4.82 14.31
N GLN A 290 2.64 -4.43 15.58
CA GLN A 290 3.13 -3.15 16.13
C GLN A 290 4.63 -2.97 15.85
N LEU A 291 5.45 -3.97 16.19
CA LEU A 291 6.90 -3.94 15.92
C LEU A 291 7.20 -3.82 14.41
N THR A 292 6.37 -4.43 13.55
CA THR A 292 6.48 -4.28 12.10
C THR A 292 6.23 -2.83 11.67
N VAL A 293 5.26 -2.14 12.27
CA VAL A 293 4.97 -0.73 12.00
C VAL A 293 6.13 0.15 12.47
N LEU A 294 6.57 -0.02 13.71
CA LEU A 294 7.72 0.71 14.28
C LEU A 294 8.98 0.53 13.42
N GLN A 295 9.31 -0.71 13.04
CA GLN A 295 10.45 -0.98 12.16
C GLN A 295 10.30 -0.24 10.83
N LYS A 296 9.10 -0.18 10.29
CA LYS A 296 8.84 0.51 9.03
C LYS A 296 9.01 2.02 9.16
N MET A 297 8.57 2.60 10.28
CA MET A 297 8.80 4.02 10.58
C MET A 297 10.29 4.34 10.72
N LEU A 298 11.05 3.46 11.38
CA LEU A 298 12.51 3.58 11.50
C LEU A 298 13.21 3.47 10.13
N ASP A 299 12.86 2.48 9.33
CA ASP A 299 13.41 2.28 7.97
C ASP A 299 13.20 3.49 7.05
N LEU A 300 12.11 4.25 7.29
CA LEU A 300 11.76 5.45 6.54
C LEU A 300 12.33 6.74 7.17
N GLY A 301 13.04 6.63 8.29
CA GLY A 301 13.61 7.78 9.02
C GLY A 301 12.54 8.69 9.65
N MET A 302 11.34 8.15 9.90
CA MET A 302 10.25 8.88 10.57
C MET A 302 10.42 8.91 12.09
N ILE A 303 11.16 7.97 12.63
CA ILE A 303 11.59 7.87 14.02
C ILE A 303 13.06 7.52 14.10
N THR A 304 13.70 7.86 15.22
CA THR A 304 15.07 7.48 15.55
C THR A 304 15.13 6.08 16.14
N GLN A 305 16.35 5.49 16.22
CA GLN A 305 16.54 4.20 16.90
C GLN A 305 16.15 4.27 18.38
N ALA A 306 16.43 5.37 19.06
CA ALA A 306 16.06 5.54 20.48
C ALA A 306 14.55 5.55 20.68
N GLU A 307 13.79 6.26 19.82
CA GLU A 307 12.32 6.26 19.86
C GLU A 307 11.74 4.86 19.52
N TYR A 308 12.37 4.15 18.59
CA TYR A 308 11.99 2.76 18.31
C TYR A 308 12.21 1.86 19.53
N ASP A 309 13.38 1.94 20.18
CA ASP A 309 13.71 1.09 21.31
C ASP A 309 12.79 1.37 22.51
N GLU A 310 12.47 2.65 22.76
CA GLU A 310 11.52 3.08 23.79
C GLU A 310 10.11 2.55 23.51
N ALA A 311 9.56 2.80 22.32
CA ALA A 311 8.24 2.33 21.92
C ALA A 311 8.15 0.80 21.85
N ALA A 312 9.25 0.14 21.45
CA ALA A 312 9.33 -1.31 21.46
C ALA A 312 9.44 -1.91 22.87
N ALA A 313 9.83 -1.18 23.87
CA ALA A 313 9.86 -1.64 25.27
C ALA A 313 8.54 -1.34 26.01
N GLU A 314 7.71 -0.41 25.48
CA GLU A 314 6.44 -0.02 26.10
C GLU A 314 5.43 -1.17 26.07
N ASP A 315 4.86 -1.50 27.24
CA ASP A 315 3.80 -2.48 27.38
C ASP A 315 2.42 -1.80 27.22
N ILE A 316 1.94 -1.71 25.99
CA ILE A 316 0.64 -1.11 25.71
C ILE A 316 -0.54 -1.92 26.25
N TYR A 317 -0.33 -3.19 26.56
CA TYR A 317 -1.41 -4.08 27.05
C TYR A 317 -1.78 -3.81 28.51
N ALA A 318 -0.86 -3.20 29.26
CA ALA A 318 -1.13 -2.65 30.57
C ALA A 318 -2.00 -1.38 30.52
N HIS A 319 -2.13 -0.74 29.36
CA HIS A 319 -2.91 0.49 29.16
C HIS A 319 -4.29 0.22 28.51
N LEU A 320 -4.63 -1.03 28.18
CA LEU A 320 -5.90 -1.37 27.56
C LEU A 320 -7.07 -1.22 28.54
N VAL A 321 -8.03 -0.38 28.19
CA VAL A 321 -9.26 -0.15 28.96
C VAL A 321 -10.50 -0.85 28.36
N CYS A 322 -10.42 -1.33 27.11
CA CYS A 322 -11.54 -1.90 26.37
C CYS A 322 -12.22 -3.12 27.01
N LYS A 323 -11.54 -3.83 27.89
CA LYS A 323 -12.12 -4.97 28.63
C LYS A 323 -13.08 -4.52 29.74
N GLU A 324 -12.86 -3.35 30.32
CA GLU A 324 -13.68 -2.76 31.36
C GLU A 324 -14.93 -2.11 30.77
N THR A 325 -14.77 -1.37 29.64
CA THR A 325 -15.87 -0.69 28.96
C THR A 325 -16.90 -1.64 28.35
N ALA A 326 -16.48 -2.81 27.84
CA ALA A 326 -17.39 -3.81 27.28
C ALA A 326 -18.38 -4.40 28.31
N GLU A 327 -18.01 -4.45 29.59
CA GLU A 327 -18.90 -4.86 30.67
C GLU A 327 -19.85 -3.72 31.09
N GLU A 328 -19.42 -2.47 31.04
CA GLU A 328 -20.22 -1.30 31.35
C GLU A 328 -21.23 -0.98 30.25
N GLU A 329 -20.84 -1.00 28.97
CA GLU A 329 -21.76 -0.79 27.84
C GLU A 329 -22.84 -1.86 27.72
N SER A 330 -22.54 -3.12 28.08
CA SER A 330 -23.55 -4.20 28.19
C SER A 330 -24.65 -3.91 29.23
N ASN A 331 -24.37 -3.03 30.17
CA ASN A 331 -25.28 -2.64 31.26
C ASN A 331 -25.84 -1.20 31.11
N ALA A 332 -25.26 -0.38 30.26
CA ALA A 332 -25.71 0.98 29.98
C ALA A 332 -27.00 0.97 29.14
N LYS A 333 -28.14 0.86 29.83
CA LYS A 333 -29.40 1.32 29.20
C LYS A 333 -29.32 2.82 29.11
N HIS A 334 -29.50 3.37 27.91
CA HIS A 334 -29.67 4.81 27.76
C HIS A 334 -30.65 5.34 28.81
N ASN A 335 -30.27 6.47 29.42
CA ASN A 335 -31.16 7.10 30.39
C ASN A 335 -32.48 7.42 29.67
N TRP A 336 -33.64 7.12 30.29
CA TRP A 336 -34.96 7.42 29.70
C TRP A 336 -35.10 8.85 29.18
N PHE A 337 -34.38 9.81 29.79
CA PHE A 337 -34.34 11.20 29.34
C PHE A 337 -33.65 11.33 27.97
N VAL A 338 -32.55 10.62 27.76
CA VAL A 338 -31.82 10.58 26.48
C VAL A 338 -32.70 9.96 25.41
N GLU A 339 -33.40 8.86 25.70
CA GLU A 339 -34.33 8.24 24.75
C GLU A 339 -35.46 9.20 24.38
N ALA A 340 -36.05 9.92 25.35
CA ALA A 340 -37.09 10.91 25.11
C ALA A 340 -36.58 12.08 24.26
N ALA A 341 -35.38 12.58 24.55
CA ALA A 341 -34.75 13.65 23.78
C ALA A 341 -34.47 13.23 22.34
N VAL A 342 -33.96 12.02 22.11
CA VAL A 342 -33.72 11.45 20.77
C VAL A 342 -35.02 11.34 19.97
N GLN A 343 -36.08 10.82 20.59
CA GLN A 343 -37.39 10.72 19.92
C GLN A 343 -37.94 12.10 19.54
N GLN A 344 -37.79 13.09 20.42
CA GLN A 344 -38.22 14.45 20.12
C GLN A 344 -37.40 15.09 18.98
N ILE A 345 -36.06 14.92 19.00
CA ILE A 345 -35.19 15.43 17.93
C ILE A 345 -35.55 14.78 16.60
N LYS A 346 -35.76 13.45 16.56
CA LYS A 346 -36.18 12.74 15.34
C LYS A 346 -37.51 13.28 14.82
N ALA A 347 -38.50 13.48 15.69
CA ALA A 347 -39.78 14.05 15.31
C ALA A 347 -39.63 15.48 14.74
N ASP A 348 -38.83 16.31 15.38
CA ASP A 348 -38.54 17.67 14.94
C ASP A 348 -37.81 17.72 13.58
N LEU A 349 -36.86 16.81 13.34
CA LEU A 349 -36.15 16.69 12.07
C LEU A 349 -37.09 16.27 10.92
N MET A 350 -38.00 15.32 11.20
CA MET A 350 -39.01 14.90 10.24
C MET A 350 -40.01 16.04 9.91
N GLU A 351 -40.47 16.73 10.94
CA GLU A 351 -41.48 17.78 10.78
C GLU A 351 -40.90 19.10 10.22
N LYS A 352 -39.79 19.60 10.81
CA LYS A 352 -39.23 20.92 10.48
C LYS A 352 -38.27 20.91 9.30
N LYS A 353 -37.63 19.76 9.01
CA LYS A 353 -36.63 19.59 7.94
C LYS A 353 -37.12 18.69 6.81
N ASN A 354 -38.35 18.14 6.88
CA ASN A 354 -38.90 17.18 5.92
C ASN A 354 -38.02 15.97 5.68
N MET A 355 -37.28 15.53 6.69
CA MET A 355 -36.47 14.34 6.61
C MET A 355 -37.31 13.07 6.71
N THR A 356 -36.92 12.01 6.02
CA THR A 356 -37.49 10.68 6.22
C THR A 356 -37.09 10.11 7.57
N ALA A 357 -37.82 9.12 8.10
CA ALA A 357 -37.47 8.45 9.36
C ALA A 357 -36.05 7.85 9.34
N ALA A 358 -35.62 7.30 8.20
CA ALA A 358 -34.28 6.81 8.02
C ALA A 358 -33.22 7.92 8.07
N GLN A 359 -33.47 9.06 7.43
CA GLN A 359 -32.57 10.21 7.47
C GLN A 359 -32.50 10.89 8.85
N ALA A 360 -33.60 10.88 9.61
CA ALA A 360 -33.63 11.42 10.98
C ALA A 360 -33.04 10.48 12.02
N SER A 361 -32.73 9.22 11.62
CA SER A 361 -32.12 8.21 12.50
C SER A 361 -30.62 8.00 12.26
N ASN A 362 -30.13 8.53 11.16
CA ASN A 362 -28.71 8.58 10.80
C ASN A 362 -28.16 9.99 11.08
#